data_e0070e71409a065c4060689aa1900734
#
_entry.id   e0070e71409a065c4060689aa1900734
#
_cell.length_a   1.000
_cell.length_b   1.000
_cell.length_c   1.000
_cell.angle_alpha   90.00
_cell.angle_beta   90.00
_cell.angle_gamma   90.00
#
_symmetry.space_group_name_H-M   'P 1'
#
loop_
_entity.id
_entity.type
_entity.pdbx_description
1 polymer ?
#
loop_
_entity_poly.entity_id
_entity_poly.type
_entity_poly.pdbx_seq_one_letter_code
_entity_poly.pdbx_strand_id
1 'polypeptide(L)'
;MTVRVAVLGAGGVARRHVKVLSSLEGVEVVTVADPERARADALADLAGARACSSVEEALDAGRPDAAYVCVPPFAHGDPERAVIARGLPMFVEKPVGTDLTVARELADLVAAAGLATATGYHWRCSDVLGEVRDRLAVAPAYAASGYWLDKRPPVGWWAHTDRSGGQVVEQLTHVVDLARLLLGEVTEVYAAGVRVPASQPVRAHEGDRGDVDDATVATLRFAGGAVASLTATSLLDLKHRAALHLFSRGLVTEVDETGAAFVGADGRTEVTPTEDPKLVVDREFVEVVRGEREAASAPYAEALRSHAVAWSVAESARTGAPVRLDDVLAPAGVAG
;
A
#
# COMPACT_ATOMS: atom_id res chain seq x y z
N MET A 1 -0.94 19.95 -21.48
CA MET A 1 0.46 20.08 -20.92
C MET A 1 1.02 18.67 -20.81
N THR A 2 2.28 18.43 -21.24
CA THR A 2 2.93 17.13 -21.03
C THR A 2 3.47 17.07 -19.61
N VAL A 3 3.12 16.03 -18.85
CA VAL A 3 3.62 15.75 -17.50
C VAL A 3 4.91 14.92 -17.60
N ARG A 4 6.01 15.46 -17.11
CA ARG A 4 7.32 14.82 -17.11
C ARG A 4 7.55 14.11 -15.77
N VAL A 5 7.83 12.83 -15.80
CA VAL A 5 7.91 11.99 -14.60
C VAL A 5 9.30 11.43 -14.40
N ALA A 6 9.84 11.56 -13.18
CA ALA A 6 11.00 10.78 -12.72
C ALA A 6 10.53 9.53 -11.98
N VAL A 7 11.16 8.37 -12.25
CA VAL A 7 10.88 7.12 -11.57
C VAL A 7 12.10 6.74 -10.71
N LEU A 8 11.88 6.63 -9.40
CA LEU A 8 12.89 6.34 -8.39
C LEU A 8 12.70 4.90 -7.89
N GLY A 9 13.64 4.03 -8.23
CA GLY A 9 13.52 2.58 -8.12
C GLY A 9 13.11 1.93 -9.45
N ALA A 10 13.77 0.83 -9.83
CA ALA A 10 13.54 0.11 -11.10
C ALA A 10 13.11 -1.35 -10.89
N GLY A 11 12.35 -1.60 -9.81
CA GLY A 11 11.79 -2.92 -9.49
C GLY A 11 10.58 -3.31 -10.35
N GLY A 12 9.98 -4.46 -10.02
CA GLY A 12 8.80 -4.97 -10.74
C GLY A 12 7.59 -4.03 -10.70
N VAL A 13 7.38 -3.34 -9.57
CA VAL A 13 6.29 -2.38 -9.40
C VAL A 13 6.55 -1.12 -10.25
N ALA A 14 7.77 -0.59 -10.25
CA ALA A 14 8.15 0.53 -11.10
C ALA A 14 7.92 0.21 -12.60
N ARG A 15 8.23 -1.02 -13.02
CA ARG A 15 7.97 -1.46 -14.41
C ARG A 15 6.48 -1.42 -14.76
N ARG A 16 5.60 -1.75 -13.82
CA ARG A 16 4.13 -1.65 -14.01
C ARG A 16 3.74 -0.18 -14.21
N HIS A 17 4.16 0.72 -13.31
CA HIS A 17 3.88 2.15 -13.42
C HIS A 17 4.40 2.74 -14.74
N VAL A 18 5.64 2.44 -15.13
CA VAL A 18 6.20 2.91 -16.39
C VAL A 18 5.33 2.48 -17.58
N LYS A 19 4.82 1.23 -17.61
CA LYS A 19 3.93 0.78 -18.67
C LYS A 19 2.62 1.56 -18.70
N VAL A 20 2.02 1.84 -17.55
CA VAL A 20 0.78 2.63 -17.46
C VAL A 20 1.07 4.07 -17.88
N LEU A 21 2.09 4.72 -17.30
CA LEU A 21 2.45 6.10 -17.61
C LEU A 21 2.73 6.30 -19.10
N SER A 22 3.44 5.34 -19.74
CA SER A 22 3.71 5.38 -21.19
C SER A 22 2.46 5.19 -22.06
N SER A 23 1.36 4.71 -21.50
CA SER A 23 0.06 4.58 -22.20
C SER A 23 -0.84 5.81 -22.02
N LEU A 24 -0.54 6.71 -21.07
CA LEU A 24 -1.34 7.89 -20.80
C LEU A 24 -0.94 9.02 -21.75
N GLU A 25 -1.93 9.65 -22.39
CA GLU A 25 -1.71 10.77 -23.28
C GLU A 25 -1.06 11.96 -22.54
N GLY A 26 -0.01 12.53 -23.13
CA GLY A 26 0.68 13.68 -22.56
C GLY A 26 1.43 13.37 -21.26
N VAL A 27 1.92 12.16 -21.10
CA VAL A 27 2.84 11.76 -20.00
C VAL A 27 4.14 11.26 -20.61
N GLU A 28 5.26 11.69 -20.04
CA GLU A 28 6.60 11.29 -20.45
C GLU A 28 7.42 10.87 -19.21
N VAL A 29 7.91 9.63 -19.17
CA VAL A 29 8.92 9.22 -18.20
C VAL A 29 10.27 9.72 -18.71
N VAL A 30 10.87 10.70 -18.02
CA VAL A 30 12.09 11.38 -18.48
C VAL A 30 13.35 10.79 -17.88
N THR A 31 13.27 10.27 -16.64
CA THR A 31 14.42 9.65 -15.95
C THR A 31 13.98 8.44 -15.14
N VAL A 32 14.88 7.47 -15.01
CA VAL A 32 14.75 6.32 -14.13
C VAL A 32 16.02 6.19 -13.30
N ALA A 33 15.90 6.12 -11.97
CA ALA A 33 17.03 5.92 -11.07
C ALA A 33 16.94 4.60 -10.32
N ASP A 34 18.04 3.87 -10.23
CA ASP A 34 18.20 2.71 -9.35
C ASP A 34 19.68 2.58 -8.97
N PRO A 35 20.01 2.23 -7.72
CA PRO A 35 21.42 1.99 -7.34
C PRO A 35 22.07 0.87 -8.17
N GLU A 36 21.27 -0.09 -8.65
CA GLU A 36 21.72 -1.10 -9.59
C GLU A 36 21.55 -0.59 -11.04
N ARG A 37 22.61 -0.04 -11.60
CA ARG A 37 22.62 0.61 -12.92
C ARG A 37 21.95 -0.23 -14.01
N ALA A 38 22.16 -1.53 -14.03
CA ALA A 38 21.57 -2.41 -15.02
C ALA A 38 20.02 -2.46 -14.96
N ARG A 39 19.44 -2.28 -13.76
CA ARG A 39 17.99 -2.15 -13.60
C ARG A 39 17.48 -0.82 -14.11
N ALA A 40 18.20 0.25 -13.80
CA ALA A 40 17.87 1.59 -14.30
C ALA A 40 17.91 1.61 -15.83
N ASP A 41 18.98 1.08 -16.46
CA ASP A 41 19.12 1.00 -17.92
C ASP A 41 17.95 0.21 -18.54
N ALA A 42 17.66 -0.98 -18.03
CA ALA A 42 16.60 -1.84 -18.58
C ALA A 42 15.18 -1.22 -18.46
N LEU A 43 14.91 -0.42 -17.43
CA LEU A 43 13.63 0.25 -17.29
C LEU A 43 13.58 1.56 -18.08
N ALA A 44 14.68 2.29 -18.15
CA ALA A 44 14.81 3.48 -18.97
C ALA A 44 14.67 3.18 -20.47
N ASP A 45 15.26 2.10 -20.95
CA ASP A 45 15.09 1.64 -22.35
C ASP A 45 13.62 1.36 -22.68
N LEU A 46 12.87 0.76 -21.75
CA LEU A 46 11.44 0.50 -21.93
C LEU A 46 10.62 1.80 -22.08
N ALA A 47 11.03 2.85 -21.39
CA ALA A 47 10.32 4.14 -21.35
C ALA A 47 10.85 5.16 -22.41
N GLY A 48 11.99 4.90 -23.05
CA GLY A 48 12.71 5.91 -23.82
C GLY A 48 13.30 7.02 -22.94
N ALA A 49 13.57 6.71 -21.67
CA ALA A 49 14.03 7.65 -20.63
C ALA A 49 15.56 7.61 -20.45
N ARG A 50 16.08 8.55 -19.67
CA ARG A 50 17.48 8.54 -19.25
C ARG A 50 17.64 7.71 -17.97
N ALA A 51 18.55 6.74 -17.97
CA ALA A 51 18.98 6.02 -16.78
C ALA A 51 19.94 6.86 -15.92
N CYS A 52 19.69 6.86 -14.60
CA CYS A 52 20.47 7.57 -13.59
C CYS A 52 20.90 6.61 -12.48
N SER A 53 22.01 6.94 -11.80
CA SER A 53 22.58 6.11 -10.73
C SER A 53 22.17 6.59 -9.33
N SER A 54 21.57 7.78 -9.23
CA SER A 54 21.07 8.33 -7.97
C SER A 54 19.76 9.09 -8.17
N VAL A 55 19.07 9.31 -7.05
CA VAL A 55 17.83 10.10 -6.98
C VAL A 55 18.10 11.54 -7.43
N GLU A 56 19.16 12.15 -6.93
CA GLU A 56 19.55 13.53 -7.24
C GLU A 56 19.81 13.69 -8.73
N GLU A 57 20.58 12.77 -9.33
CA GLU A 57 20.84 12.79 -10.77
C GLU A 57 19.54 12.73 -11.57
N ALA A 58 18.58 11.87 -11.19
CA ALA A 58 17.31 11.74 -11.88
C ALA A 58 16.46 13.01 -11.80
N LEU A 59 16.37 13.59 -10.62
CA LEU A 59 15.58 14.80 -10.38
C LEU A 59 16.18 16.04 -11.07
N ASP A 60 17.52 16.15 -11.10
CA ASP A 60 18.21 17.30 -11.68
C ASP A 60 18.29 17.21 -13.21
N ALA A 61 18.62 16.03 -13.75
CA ALA A 61 18.78 15.83 -15.20
C ALA A 61 17.45 15.85 -15.95
N GLY A 62 16.39 15.30 -15.36
CA GLY A 62 15.09 15.16 -15.98
C GLY A 62 14.24 16.42 -15.94
N ARG A 63 14.46 17.30 -14.95
CA ARG A 63 13.55 18.41 -14.63
C ARG A 63 12.08 17.94 -14.65
N PRO A 64 11.73 16.93 -13.82
CA PRO A 64 10.40 16.36 -13.82
C PRO A 64 9.39 17.33 -13.20
N ASP A 65 8.12 17.16 -13.58
CA ASP A 65 6.98 17.83 -12.96
C ASP A 65 6.45 17.02 -11.76
N ALA A 66 6.76 15.72 -11.69
CA ALA A 66 6.40 14.82 -10.62
C ALA A 66 7.37 13.64 -10.51
N ALA A 67 7.37 12.97 -9.34
CA ALA A 67 8.21 11.78 -9.10
C ALA A 67 7.37 10.58 -8.63
N TYR A 68 7.79 9.38 -9.07
CA TYR A 68 7.30 8.10 -8.58
C TYR A 68 8.37 7.45 -7.71
N VAL A 69 8.10 7.27 -6.42
CA VAL A 69 8.99 6.59 -5.49
C VAL A 69 8.56 5.13 -5.38
N CYS A 70 9.30 4.25 -6.06
CA CYS A 70 9.00 2.81 -6.19
C CYS A 70 10.13 1.97 -5.59
N VAL A 71 10.55 2.32 -4.38
CA VAL A 71 11.62 1.66 -3.65
C VAL A 71 11.09 0.56 -2.72
N PRO A 72 11.94 -0.38 -2.25
CA PRO A 72 11.55 -1.32 -1.20
C PRO A 72 11.22 -0.61 0.12
N PRO A 73 10.41 -1.23 1.02
CA PRO A 73 9.97 -0.58 2.25
C PRO A 73 11.09 0.03 3.12
N PHE A 74 12.24 -0.63 3.21
CA PHE A 74 13.39 -0.16 3.97
C PHE A 74 14.15 1.01 3.37
N ALA A 75 13.87 1.36 2.11
CA ALA A 75 14.57 2.41 1.38
C ALA A 75 13.76 3.71 1.26
N HIS A 76 12.55 3.75 1.87
CA HIS A 76 11.79 4.99 2.00
C HIS A 76 12.49 5.97 2.96
N GLY A 77 12.31 7.25 2.73
CA GLY A 77 12.88 8.35 3.50
C GLY A 77 13.67 9.31 2.65
N ASP A 78 14.89 8.96 2.28
CA ASP A 78 15.79 9.86 1.51
C ASP A 78 15.25 10.19 0.10
N PRO A 79 14.69 9.25 -0.67
CA PRO A 79 14.09 9.58 -1.96
C PRO A 79 12.98 10.61 -1.85
N GLU A 80 12.07 10.44 -0.90
CA GLU A 80 10.95 11.36 -0.67
C GLU A 80 11.44 12.72 -0.20
N ARG A 81 12.42 12.79 0.72
CA ARG A 81 13.02 14.05 1.17
C ARG A 81 13.63 14.82 -0.01
N ALA A 82 14.30 14.12 -0.93
CA ALA A 82 14.87 14.75 -2.12
C ALA A 82 13.81 15.31 -3.07
N VAL A 83 12.67 14.62 -3.21
CA VAL A 83 11.50 15.08 -4.00
C VAL A 83 10.85 16.28 -3.33
N ILE A 84 10.58 16.20 -2.00
CA ILE A 84 9.95 17.26 -1.21
C ILE A 84 10.81 18.53 -1.24
N ALA A 85 12.15 18.41 -1.12
CA ALA A 85 13.08 19.54 -1.17
C ALA A 85 13.04 20.30 -2.52
N ARG A 86 12.56 19.65 -3.59
CA ARG A 86 12.37 20.27 -4.91
C ARG A 86 10.94 20.76 -5.15
N GLY A 87 10.05 20.62 -4.16
CA GLY A 87 8.66 21.04 -4.27
C GLY A 87 7.85 20.24 -5.30
N LEU A 88 8.21 18.99 -5.55
CA LEU A 88 7.57 18.18 -6.58
C LEU A 88 6.43 17.34 -6.00
N PRO A 89 5.27 17.26 -6.67
CA PRO A 89 4.27 16.23 -6.43
C PRO A 89 4.89 14.84 -6.50
N MET A 90 4.42 13.90 -5.63
CA MET A 90 4.97 12.55 -5.64
C MET A 90 3.91 11.46 -5.49
N PHE A 91 4.12 10.39 -6.25
CA PHE A 91 3.50 9.09 -6.03
C PHE A 91 4.46 8.24 -5.20
N VAL A 92 3.99 7.66 -4.10
CA VAL A 92 4.80 6.79 -3.24
C VAL A 92 4.19 5.40 -3.19
N GLU A 93 4.98 4.37 -3.52
CA GLU A 93 4.50 3.01 -3.40
C GLU A 93 4.34 2.58 -1.94
N LYS A 94 3.33 1.73 -1.72
CA LYS A 94 3.07 1.13 -0.41
C LYS A 94 4.03 -0.08 -0.15
N PRO A 95 4.32 -0.39 1.11
CA PRO A 95 4.06 0.40 2.32
C PRO A 95 4.99 1.61 2.37
N VAL A 96 4.59 2.66 3.03
CA VAL A 96 5.35 3.93 3.07
C VAL A 96 6.55 3.90 4.03
N GLY A 97 7.02 2.72 4.39
CA GLY A 97 8.17 2.45 5.25
C GLY A 97 8.07 1.10 5.93
N THR A 98 9.06 0.75 6.76
CA THR A 98 9.06 -0.41 7.65
C THR A 98 8.58 -0.07 9.06
N ASP A 99 8.75 1.19 9.47
CA ASP A 99 8.31 1.76 10.75
C ASP A 99 7.56 3.07 10.57
N LEU A 100 7.10 3.66 11.68
CA LEU A 100 6.30 4.88 11.65
C LEU A 100 7.11 6.17 11.75
N THR A 101 8.36 6.13 12.17
CA THR A 101 9.15 7.32 12.44
C THR A 101 9.38 8.12 11.16
N VAL A 102 9.93 7.46 10.14
CA VAL A 102 10.18 8.08 8.84
C VAL A 102 8.87 8.45 8.15
N ALA A 103 7.86 7.55 8.19
CA ALA A 103 6.59 7.79 7.53
C ALA A 103 5.85 9.03 8.09
N ARG A 104 5.92 9.28 9.41
CA ARG A 104 5.36 10.47 10.06
C ARG A 104 6.12 11.74 9.68
N GLU A 105 7.45 11.70 9.78
CA GLU A 105 8.30 12.82 9.37
C GLU A 105 7.97 13.26 7.94
N LEU A 106 7.88 12.29 7.02
CA LEU A 106 7.54 12.58 5.62
C LEU A 106 6.12 13.17 5.47
N ALA A 107 5.14 12.67 6.23
CA ALA A 107 3.79 13.24 6.22
C ALA A 107 3.78 14.70 6.68
N ASP A 108 4.54 15.03 7.73
CA ASP A 108 4.68 16.39 8.22
C ASP A 108 5.36 17.30 7.19
N LEU A 109 6.43 16.82 6.55
CA LEU A 109 7.12 17.55 5.48
C LEU A 109 6.22 17.79 4.27
N VAL A 110 5.46 16.78 3.84
CA VAL A 110 4.47 16.90 2.75
C VAL A 110 3.42 17.93 3.08
N ALA A 111 2.86 17.87 4.29
CA ALA A 111 1.84 18.80 4.74
C ALA A 111 2.39 20.25 4.83
N ALA A 112 3.59 20.43 5.39
CA ALA A 112 4.24 21.74 5.49
C ALA A 112 4.55 22.35 4.11
N ALA A 113 4.91 21.53 3.13
CA ALA A 113 5.19 21.96 1.76
C ALA A 113 3.92 22.09 0.89
N GLY A 114 2.75 21.63 1.36
CA GLY A 114 1.50 21.66 0.59
C GLY A 114 1.55 20.83 -0.69
N LEU A 115 2.31 19.72 -0.71
CA LEU A 115 2.54 18.95 -1.92
C LEU A 115 1.40 17.97 -2.19
N ALA A 116 1.02 17.87 -3.46
CA ALA A 116 0.11 16.84 -3.94
C ALA A 116 0.80 15.47 -3.89
N THR A 117 0.11 14.47 -3.34
CA THR A 117 0.62 13.11 -3.21
C THR A 117 -0.41 12.07 -3.59
N ALA A 118 0.05 10.91 -4.06
CA ALA A 118 -0.73 9.68 -4.18
C ALA A 118 0.10 8.50 -3.65
N THR A 119 -0.57 7.40 -3.34
CA THR A 119 0.09 6.19 -2.86
C THR A 119 -0.48 4.93 -3.52
N GLY A 120 0.29 3.84 -3.52
CA GLY A 120 -0.01 2.59 -4.21
C GLY A 120 -1.20 1.78 -3.67
N TYR A 121 -2.13 2.37 -2.92
CA TYR A 121 -3.36 1.71 -2.44
C TYR A 121 -4.44 1.65 -3.53
N HIS A 122 -4.12 1.01 -4.64
CA HIS A 122 -4.95 0.97 -5.85
C HIS A 122 -6.34 0.36 -5.65
N TRP A 123 -6.60 -0.45 -4.61
CA TRP A 123 -7.95 -0.95 -4.33
C TRP A 123 -8.94 0.18 -4.07
N ARG A 124 -8.49 1.33 -3.54
CA ARG A 124 -9.35 2.53 -3.36
C ARG A 124 -9.85 3.12 -4.68
N CYS A 125 -9.17 2.85 -5.79
CA CYS A 125 -9.49 3.39 -7.10
C CYS A 125 -10.48 2.51 -7.89
N SER A 126 -10.95 1.41 -7.30
CA SER A 126 -11.95 0.55 -7.91
C SER A 126 -13.33 1.22 -7.89
N ASP A 127 -13.95 1.38 -9.04
CA ASP A 127 -15.28 1.99 -9.20
C ASP A 127 -16.41 1.16 -8.55
N VAL A 128 -16.19 -0.15 -8.34
CA VAL A 128 -17.14 -1.00 -7.60
C VAL A 128 -17.37 -0.55 -6.15
N LEU A 129 -16.42 0.23 -5.57
CA LEU A 129 -16.56 0.76 -4.21
C LEU A 129 -17.72 1.76 -4.08
N GLY A 130 -18.16 2.37 -5.17
CA GLY A 130 -19.39 3.18 -5.18
C GLY A 130 -20.59 2.34 -4.74
N GLU A 131 -20.85 1.23 -5.44
CA GLU A 131 -21.96 0.33 -5.09
C GLU A 131 -21.80 -0.30 -3.70
N VAL A 132 -20.56 -0.67 -3.32
CA VAL A 132 -20.29 -1.18 -1.96
C VAL A 132 -20.71 -0.17 -0.90
N ARG A 133 -20.35 1.10 -1.04
CA ARG A 133 -20.72 2.17 -0.10
C ARG A 133 -22.22 2.42 -0.06
N ASP A 134 -22.89 2.41 -1.22
CA ASP A 134 -24.34 2.59 -1.29
C ASP A 134 -25.09 1.50 -0.53
N ARG A 135 -24.65 0.24 -0.67
CA ARG A 135 -25.23 -0.89 0.08
C ARG A 135 -24.93 -0.81 1.58
N LEU A 136 -23.71 -0.43 1.97
CA LEU A 136 -23.34 -0.24 3.37
C LEU A 136 -24.06 0.96 4.02
N ALA A 137 -24.42 1.99 3.25
CA ALA A 137 -25.24 3.11 3.74
C ALA A 137 -26.65 2.65 4.12
N VAL A 138 -27.22 1.65 3.42
CA VAL A 138 -28.53 1.07 3.71
C VAL A 138 -28.44 -0.03 4.78
N ALA A 139 -27.40 -0.86 4.70
CA ALA A 139 -27.17 -1.98 5.62
C ALA A 139 -25.73 -1.93 6.17
N PRO A 140 -25.48 -1.16 7.26
CA PRO A 140 -24.14 -1.01 7.83
C PRO A 140 -23.55 -2.37 8.26
N ALA A 141 -22.25 -2.54 8.04
CA ALA A 141 -21.53 -3.73 8.50
C ALA A 141 -21.11 -3.56 9.96
N TYR A 142 -21.32 -4.61 10.75
CA TYR A 142 -20.95 -4.68 12.18
C TYR A 142 -19.75 -5.56 12.44
N ALA A 143 -19.43 -6.45 11.50
CA ALA A 143 -18.27 -7.31 11.57
C ALA A 143 -17.64 -7.46 10.19
N ALA A 144 -16.34 -7.80 10.17
CA ALA A 144 -15.63 -8.13 8.94
C ALA A 144 -14.63 -9.27 9.15
N SER A 145 -14.27 -9.93 8.06
CA SER A 145 -13.14 -10.86 7.99
C SER A 145 -12.33 -10.57 6.76
N GLY A 146 -11.04 -10.31 6.95
CA GLY A 146 -10.12 -10.03 5.85
C GLY A 146 -8.94 -10.99 5.86
N TYR A 147 -8.35 -11.21 4.71
CA TYR A 147 -7.20 -12.08 4.61
C TYR A 147 -6.31 -11.78 3.41
N TRP A 148 -5.02 -12.14 3.57
CA TRP A 148 -4.04 -12.24 2.50
C TRP A 148 -3.34 -13.59 2.61
N LEU A 149 -3.75 -14.53 1.76
CA LEU A 149 -3.32 -15.92 1.77
C LEU A 149 -2.47 -16.16 0.52
N ASP A 150 -1.16 -16.26 0.69
CA ASP A 150 -0.22 -16.29 -0.44
C ASP A 150 1.01 -17.15 -0.14
N LYS A 151 1.85 -17.25 -1.14
CA LYS A 151 3.22 -17.72 -1.01
C LYS A 151 4.14 -16.55 -0.66
N ARG A 152 5.31 -16.88 -0.13
CA ARG A 152 6.38 -15.92 0.12
C ARG A 152 6.84 -15.28 -1.20
N PRO A 153 6.96 -13.93 -1.28
CA PRO A 153 7.53 -13.26 -2.45
C PRO A 153 8.98 -13.68 -2.72
N PRO A 154 9.39 -13.82 -4.00
CA PRO A 154 10.73 -14.33 -4.37
C PRO A 154 11.80 -13.22 -4.32
N VAL A 155 11.81 -12.43 -3.25
CA VAL A 155 12.78 -11.35 -3.02
C VAL A 155 13.38 -11.48 -1.64
N GLY A 156 14.72 -11.51 -1.53
CA GLY A 156 15.41 -11.82 -0.28
C GLY A 156 15.09 -10.86 0.86
N TRP A 157 14.94 -9.58 0.59
CA TRP A 157 14.64 -8.58 1.62
C TRP A 157 13.29 -8.80 2.32
N TRP A 158 12.33 -9.44 1.65
CA TRP A 158 10.99 -9.65 2.20
C TRP A 158 10.97 -10.50 3.47
N ALA A 159 11.94 -11.40 3.59
CA ALA A 159 12.06 -12.30 4.73
C ALA A 159 12.45 -11.64 6.06
N HIS A 160 12.95 -10.41 6.00
CA HIS A 160 13.48 -9.69 7.15
C HIS A 160 12.53 -8.58 7.56
N THR A 161 12.13 -8.60 8.84
CA THR A 161 11.18 -7.64 9.41
C THR A 161 11.71 -6.21 9.33
N ASP A 162 13.02 -5.99 9.53
CA ASP A 162 13.67 -4.68 9.41
C ASP A 162 13.66 -4.13 7.97
N ARG A 163 13.39 -4.99 6.98
CA ARG A 163 13.37 -4.62 5.57
C ARG A 163 11.98 -4.58 4.94
N SER A 164 11.08 -5.44 5.39
CA SER A 164 9.73 -5.55 4.84
C SER A 164 8.64 -4.99 5.76
N GLY A 165 8.89 -4.93 7.06
CA GLY A 165 7.87 -4.75 8.09
C GLY A 165 7.02 -6.00 8.33
N GLY A 166 7.29 -7.12 7.60
CA GLY A 166 6.51 -8.35 7.64
C GLY A 166 5.33 -8.37 6.68
N GLN A 167 4.68 -9.52 6.55
CA GLN A 167 3.58 -9.72 5.60
C GLN A 167 2.38 -8.81 5.84
N VAL A 168 2.10 -8.47 7.10
CA VAL A 168 0.98 -7.57 7.44
C VAL A 168 1.22 -6.18 6.86
N VAL A 169 2.43 -5.66 7.04
CA VAL A 169 2.82 -4.32 6.56
C VAL A 169 2.94 -4.30 5.04
N GLU A 170 3.51 -5.35 4.43
CA GLU A 170 3.83 -5.33 3.01
C GLU A 170 2.65 -5.77 2.12
N GLN A 171 1.86 -6.78 2.54
CA GLN A 171 0.79 -7.35 1.72
C GLN A 171 -0.61 -7.09 2.29
N LEU A 172 -0.88 -7.48 3.54
CA LEU A 172 -2.21 -7.35 4.17
C LEU A 172 -2.64 -5.87 4.28
N THR A 173 -1.71 -4.94 4.18
CA THR A 173 -1.97 -3.49 4.23
C THR A 173 -3.05 -3.02 3.25
N HIS A 174 -3.23 -3.67 2.08
CA HIS A 174 -4.33 -3.37 1.16
C HIS A 174 -5.70 -3.69 1.77
N VAL A 175 -5.80 -4.82 2.48
CA VAL A 175 -7.04 -5.22 3.16
C VAL A 175 -7.29 -4.33 4.38
N VAL A 176 -6.24 -3.95 5.11
CA VAL A 176 -6.31 -2.98 6.21
C VAL A 176 -6.82 -1.63 5.71
N ASP A 177 -6.27 -1.15 4.61
CA ASP A 177 -6.66 0.12 4.00
C ASP A 177 -8.12 0.11 3.54
N LEU A 178 -8.55 -0.97 2.90
CA LEU A 178 -9.94 -1.16 2.49
C LEU A 178 -10.89 -1.25 3.69
N ALA A 179 -10.50 -1.93 4.77
CA ALA A 179 -11.29 -2.01 5.99
C ALA A 179 -11.47 -0.63 6.65
N ARG A 180 -10.40 0.20 6.70
CA ARG A 180 -10.50 1.59 7.16
C ARG A 180 -11.43 2.42 6.28
N LEU A 181 -11.32 2.27 4.97
CA LEU A 181 -12.15 3.00 4.01
C LEU A 181 -13.65 2.71 4.16
N LEU A 182 -14.01 1.47 4.48
CA LEU A 182 -15.40 0.99 4.50
C LEU A 182 -16.02 0.94 5.91
N LEU A 183 -15.21 0.76 6.96
CA LEU A 183 -15.69 0.64 8.36
C LEU A 183 -15.30 1.84 9.24
N GLY A 184 -14.47 2.74 8.74
CA GLY A 184 -13.96 3.90 9.47
C GLY A 184 -12.63 3.62 10.19
N GLU A 185 -12.25 4.52 11.11
CA GLU A 185 -10.95 4.47 11.77
C GLU A 185 -10.86 3.33 12.78
N VAL A 186 -9.70 2.67 12.82
CA VAL A 186 -9.36 1.63 13.81
C VAL A 186 -8.92 2.32 15.10
N THR A 187 -9.40 1.86 16.23
CA THR A 187 -9.06 2.39 17.56
C THR A 187 -8.11 1.48 18.35
N GLU A 188 -8.19 0.18 18.13
CA GLU A 188 -7.38 -0.81 18.86
C GLU A 188 -7.17 -2.06 18.00
N VAL A 189 -6.00 -2.65 18.10
CA VAL A 189 -5.66 -3.94 17.50
C VAL A 189 -5.08 -4.90 18.53
N TYR A 190 -5.35 -6.21 18.36
CA TYR A 190 -4.65 -7.29 19.04
C TYR A 190 -4.30 -8.37 18.02
N ALA A 191 -3.08 -8.88 18.07
CA ALA A 191 -2.62 -9.87 17.10
C ALA A 191 -1.72 -10.93 17.75
N ALA A 192 -1.67 -12.09 17.08
CA ALA A 192 -0.74 -13.17 17.37
C ALA A 192 -0.10 -13.66 16.07
N GLY A 193 1.20 -13.85 16.10
CA GLY A 193 1.99 -14.38 14.99
C GLY A 193 2.53 -15.78 15.28
N VAL A 194 2.89 -16.53 14.24
CA VAL A 194 3.54 -17.82 14.34
C VAL A 194 4.63 -17.95 13.29
N ARG A 195 5.75 -18.54 13.70
CA ARG A 195 6.84 -18.98 12.82
C ARG A 195 6.93 -20.50 12.83
N VAL A 196 6.91 -21.10 11.64
CA VAL A 196 7.03 -22.55 11.49
C VAL A 196 8.43 -23.00 11.94
N PRO A 197 8.54 -24.08 12.73
CA PRO A 197 9.85 -24.59 13.19
C PRO A 197 10.82 -24.84 12.03
N ALA A 198 12.12 -24.58 12.27
CA ALA A 198 13.16 -24.75 11.27
C ALA A 198 13.28 -26.19 10.73
N SER A 199 12.79 -27.17 11.49
CA SER A 199 12.75 -28.58 11.08
C SER A 199 11.71 -28.89 10.00
N GLN A 200 10.76 -27.98 9.75
CA GLN A 200 9.79 -28.12 8.66
C GLN A 200 10.26 -27.32 7.44
N PRO A 201 10.50 -27.95 6.30
CA PRO A 201 10.93 -27.23 5.11
C PRO A 201 9.77 -26.34 4.60
N VAL A 202 10.01 -25.04 4.51
CA VAL A 202 9.17 -24.13 3.73
C VAL A 202 9.74 -24.16 2.32
N ARG A 203 9.00 -24.71 1.36
CA ARG A 203 9.50 -25.00 0.01
C ARG A 203 9.95 -23.77 -0.79
N ALA A 204 9.51 -22.58 -0.41
CA ALA A 204 9.67 -21.40 -1.26
C ALA A 204 11.08 -20.80 -1.32
N HIS A 205 12.00 -21.12 -0.38
CA HIS A 205 13.35 -20.55 -0.42
C HIS A 205 14.35 -21.51 0.26
N GLU A 206 15.14 -22.19 -0.55
CA GLU A 206 16.40 -22.78 -0.11
C GLU A 206 17.34 -21.61 0.27
N GLY A 207 17.51 -21.32 1.55
CA GLY A 207 18.44 -20.30 2.01
C GLY A 207 17.94 -19.57 3.28
N ASP A 208 17.93 -18.27 3.23
CA ASP A 208 17.61 -17.40 4.36
C ASP A 208 16.11 -17.40 4.70
N ARG A 209 15.76 -17.91 5.87
CA ARG A 209 14.37 -17.94 6.36
C ARG A 209 13.91 -16.58 6.89
N GLY A 210 14.84 -15.72 7.28
CA GLY A 210 14.56 -14.45 7.91
C GLY A 210 13.86 -14.58 9.26
N ASP A 211 13.17 -13.52 9.67
CA ASP A 211 12.51 -13.39 10.97
C ASP A 211 11.02 -12.97 10.88
N VAL A 212 10.47 -12.83 9.67
CA VAL A 212 9.06 -12.55 9.44
C VAL A 212 8.19 -13.72 9.90
N ASP A 213 7.06 -13.43 10.53
CA ASP A 213 6.06 -14.44 10.88
C ASP A 213 5.48 -15.09 9.61
N ASP A 214 5.36 -16.42 9.62
CA ASP A 214 4.79 -17.20 8.52
C ASP A 214 3.26 -17.08 8.45
N ALA A 215 2.62 -16.77 9.59
CA ALA A 215 1.21 -16.39 9.66
C ALA A 215 0.95 -15.45 10.83
N THR A 216 -0.01 -14.53 10.63
CA THR A 216 -0.48 -13.57 11.64
C THR A 216 -2.00 -13.53 11.62
N VAL A 217 -2.62 -13.57 12.81
CA VAL A 217 -4.07 -13.36 12.99
C VAL A 217 -4.27 -12.15 13.89
N ALA A 218 -5.15 -11.24 13.50
CA ALA A 218 -5.43 -10.02 14.23
C ALA A 218 -6.92 -9.79 14.44
N THR A 219 -7.26 -9.08 15.51
CA THR A 219 -8.59 -8.50 15.75
C THR A 219 -8.46 -6.98 15.79
N LEU A 220 -9.37 -6.29 15.09
CA LEU A 220 -9.44 -4.84 15.02
C LEU A 220 -10.76 -4.34 15.60
N ARG A 221 -10.71 -3.23 16.33
CA ARG A 221 -11.91 -2.47 16.76
C ARG A 221 -11.95 -1.15 16.01
N PHE A 222 -13.13 -0.79 15.51
CA PHE A 222 -13.36 0.46 14.79
C PHE A 222 -14.10 1.48 15.65
N ALA A 223 -13.88 2.74 15.43
CA ALA A 223 -14.53 3.84 16.14
C ALA A 223 -16.07 3.79 16.03
N GLY A 224 -16.60 3.31 14.90
CA GLY A 224 -18.03 3.08 14.68
C GLY A 224 -18.62 1.86 15.40
N GLY A 225 -17.81 1.14 16.20
CA GLY A 225 -18.25 -0.06 16.94
C GLY A 225 -18.15 -1.37 16.17
N ALA A 226 -17.82 -1.36 14.89
CA ALA A 226 -17.55 -2.58 14.14
C ALA A 226 -16.29 -3.28 14.64
N VAL A 227 -16.19 -4.59 14.37
CA VAL A 227 -15.00 -5.40 14.67
C VAL A 227 -14.58 -6.21 13.44
N ALA A 228 -13.27 -6.46 13.30
CA ALA A 228 -12.78 -7.31 12.22
C ALA A 228 -11.77 -8.35 12.71
N SER A 229 -11.73 -9.49 12.02
CA SER A 229 -10.63 -10.44 12.08
C SER A 229 -9.82 -10.37 10.78
N LEU A 230 -8.49 -10.29 10.89
CA LEU A 230 -7.59 -10.30 9.74
C LEU A 230 -6.63 -11.47 9.84
N THR A 231 -6.33 -12.11 8.71
CA THR A 231 -5.36 -13.21 8.62
C THR A 231 -4.40 -12.97 7.47
N ALA A 232 -3.11 -13.00 7.75
CA ALA A 232 -2.06 -13.05 6.76
C ALA A 232 -1.30 -14.37 6.86
N THR A 233 -0.97 -15.00 5.73
CA THR A 233 -0.04 -16.14 5.72
C THR A 233 0.74 -16.22 4.43
N SER A 234 2.03 -16.51 4.58
CA SER A 234 2.96 -16.80 3.47
C SER A 234 3.32 -18.29 3.36
N LEU A 235 2.59 -19.14 4.09
CA LEU A 235 2.83 -20.59 4.17
C LEU A 235 2.47 -21.36 2.89
N LEU A 236 1.73 -20.73 1.98
CA LEU A 236 1.23 -21.40 0.79
C LEU A 236 2.31 -21.44 -0.30
N ASP A 237 2.33 -22.51 -1.09
CA ASP A 237 3.22 -22.62 -2.27
C ASP A 237 2.62 -21.90 -3.51
N LEU A 238 1.48 -21.25 -3.36
CA LEU A 238 0.74 -20.58 -4.44
C LEU A 238 0.07 -19.29 -3.92
N LYS A 239 -0.21 -18.36 -4.83
CA LYS A 239 -1.13 -17.25 -4.56
C LYS A 239 -2.53 -17.84 -4.47
N HIS A 240 -3.19 -17.65 -3.33
CA HIS A 240 -4.53 -18.17 -3.12
C HIS A 240 -5.58 -17.07 -3.17
N ARG A 241 -5.67 -16.22 -2.17
CA ARG A 241 -6.72 -15.21 -2.10
C ARG A 241 -6.36 -14.04 -1.19
N ALA A 242 -6.76 -12.84 -1.60
CA ALA A 242 -6.79 -11.65 -0.74
C ALA A 242 -8.17 -11.01 -0.87
N ALA A 243 -8.88 -10.76 0.23
CA ALA A 243 -10.21 -10.17 0.21
C ALA A 243 -10.59 -9.61 1.59
N LEU A 244 -11.64 -8.77 1.60
CA LEU A 244 -12.36 -8.31 2.77
C LEU A 244 -13.83 -8.70 2.64
N HIS A 245 -14.36 -9.40 3.63
CA HIS A 245 -15.78 -9.74 3.75
C HIS A 245 -16.40 -8.89 4.85
N LEU A 246 -17.49 -8.22 4.54
CA LEU A 246 -18.25 -7.35 5.43
C LEU A 246 -19.59 -7.98 5.75
N PHE A 247 -19.95 -8.02 7.02
CA PHE A 247 -21.15 -8.68 7.50
C PHE A 247 -22.16 -7.66 8.03
N SER A 248 -23.23 -7.46 7.26
CA SER A 248 -24.38 -6.63 7.58
C SER A 248 -25.58 -7.52 7.92
N ARG A 249 -26.65 -6.93 8.46
CA ARG A 249 -27.88 -7.70 8.67
C ARG A 249 -28.47 -8.13 7.32
N GLY A 250 -28.49 -9.44 7.08
CA GLY A 250 -29.04 -10.04 5.85
C GLY A 250 -28.18 -9.86 4.59
N LEU A 251 -26.97 -9.34 4.70
CA LEU A 251 -26.08 -9.12 3.55
C LEU A 251 -24.62 -9.43 3.92
N VAL A 252 -23.96 -10.21 3.10
CA VAL A 252 -22.48 -10.31 3.05
C VAL A 252 -22.00 -9.57 1.82
N THR A 253 -21.06 -8.64 2.02
CA THR A 253 -20.34 -7.98 0.94
C THR A 253 -18.92 -8.50 0.92
N GLU A 254 -18.51 -9.13 -0.17
CA GLU A 254 -17.14 -9.59 -0.40
C GLU A 254 -16.46 -8.62 -1.37
N VAL A 255 -15.27 -8.13 -1.03
CA VAL A 255 -14.50 -7.20 -1.87
C VAL A 255 -13.08 -7.72 -2.01
N ASP A 256 -12.59 -7.76 -3.24
CA ASP A 256 -11.18 -8.07 -3.55
C ASP A 256 -10.65 -7.18 -4.69
N GLU A 257 -9.43 -7.47 -5.15
CA GLU A 257 -8.79 -6.70 -6.23
C GLU A 257 -9.57 -6.76 -7.55
N THR A 258 -10.39 -7.79 -7.75
CA THR A 258 -11.07 -8.08 -9.01
C THR A 258 -12.53 -7.62 -9.04
N GLY A 259 -13.08 -7.23 -7.88
CA GLY A 259 -14.46 -6.75 -7.82
C GLY A 259 -15.11 -6.89 -6.46
N ALA A 260 -16.43 -6.90 -6.46
CA ALA A 260 -17.23 -7.15 -5.28
C ALA A 260 -18.37 -8.14 -5.55
N ALA A 261 -18.76 -8.86 -4.51
CA ALA A 261 -19.94 -9.73 -4.54
C ALA A 261 -20.83 -9.42 -3.34
N PHE A 262 -22.14 -9.51 -3.56
CA PHE A 262 -23.19 -9.26 -2.57
C PHE A 262 -24.03 -10.51 -2.43
N VAL A 263 -24.07 -11.07 -1.23
CA VAL A 263 -24.77 -12.31 -0.91
C VAL A 263 -25.88 -12.02 0.10
N GLY A 264 -27.13 -12.17 -0.32
CA GLY A 264 -28.31 -11.95 0.50
C GLY A 264 -29.34 -13.05 0.32
N ALA A 265 -30.54 -12.85 0.86
CA ALA A 265 -31.64 -13.82 0.76
C ALA A 265 -32.04 -14.15 -0.68
N ASP A 266 -31.89 -13.18 -1.59
CA ASP A 266 -32.24 -13.31 -3.00
C ASP A 266 -31.11 -13.91 -3.86
N GLY A 267 -30.02 -14.35 -3.23
CA GLY A 267 -28.87 -14.98 -3.90
C GLY A 267 -27.61 -14.13 -3.89
N ARG A 268 -26.74 -14.37 -4.88
CA ARG A 268 -25.43 -13.72 -5.07
C ARG A 268 -25.43 -12.86 -6.33
N THR A 269 -25.00 -11.62 -6.22
CA THR A 269 -24.70 -10.73 -7.36
C THR A 269 -23.23 -10.33 -7.33
N GLU A 270 -22.63 -10.14 -8.49
CA GLU A 270 -21.23 -9.77 -8.64
C GLU A 270 -21.10 -8.53 -9.51
N VAL A 271 -20.12 -7.69 -9.17
CA VAL A 271 -19.73 -6.52 -9.95
C VAL A 271 -18.22 -6.53 -10.13
N THR A 272 -17.78 -6.17 -11.33
CA THR A 272 -16.35 -6.08 -11.66
C THR A 272 -16.00 -4.65 -12.03
N PRO A 273 -14.77 -4.19 -11.77
CA PRO A 273 -14.33 -2.87 -12.17
C PRO A 273 -14.43 -2.68 -13.69
N THR A 274 -14.82 -1.50 -14.12
CA THR A 274 -14.85 -1.15 -15.54
C THR A 274 -13.47 -0.90 -16.12
N GLU A 275 -12.51 -0.52 -15.25
CA GLU A 275 -11.09 -0.34 -15.58
C GLU A 275 -10.20 -1.00 -14.52
N ASP A 276 -8.97 -1.34 -14.89
CA ASP A 276 -7.98 -1.85 -13.93
C ASP A 276 -7.65 -0.76 -12.89
N PRO A 277 -7.91 -0.98 -11.59
CA PRO A 277 -7.60 -0.02 -10.54
C PRO A 277 -6.12 0.41 -10.49
N LYS A 278 -5.21 -0.43 -11.01
CA LYS A 278 -3.78 -0.10 -11.13
C LYS A 278 -3.51 0.94 -12.22
N LEU A 279 -4.35 1.01 -13.25
CA LEU A 279 -4.29 2.09 -14.23
C LEU A 279 -4.93 3.36 -13.66
N VAL A 280 -6.07 3.21 -12.99
CA VAL A 280 -6.82 4.33 -12.44
C VAL A 280 -5.99 5.10 -11.40
N VAL A 281 -5.25 4.42 -10.51
CA VAL A 281 -4.43 5.09 -9.48
C VAL A 281 -3.33 5.96 -10.08
N ASP A 282 -2.71 5.52 -11.17
CA ASP A 282 -1.69 6.31 -11.88
C ASP A 282 -2.32 7.49 -12.62
N ARG A 283 -3.45 7.28 -13.29
CA ARG A 283 -4.19 8.33 -13.98
C ARG A 283 -4.66 9.41 -13.01
N GLU A 284 -5.25 9.04 -11.86
CA GLU A 284 -5.65 10.00 -10.83
C GLU A 284 -4.49 10.89 -10.38
N PHE A 285 -3.31 10.33 -10.17
CA PHE A 285 -2.16 11.14 -9.80
C PHE A 285 -1.73 12.10 -10.91
N VAL A 286 -1.73 11.66 -12.16
CA VAL A 286 -1.44 12.53 -13.32
C VAL A 286 -2.48 13.66 -13.43
N GLU A 287 -3.76 13.37 -13.21
CA GLU A 287 -4.84 14.37 -13.17
C GLU A 287 -4.64 15.40 -12.07
N VAL A 288 -4.18 14.95 -10.87
CA VAL A 288 -3.82 15.86 -9.77
C VAL A 288 -2.65 16.75 -10.13
N VAL A 289 -1.59 16.21 -10.74
CA VAL A 289 -0.42 16.99 -11.22
C VAL A 289 -0.83 18.03 -12.27
N ARG A 290 -1.82 17.72 -13.10
CA ARG A 290 -2.37 18.66 -14.11
C ARG A 290 -3.31 19.71 -13.53
N GLY A 291 -3.74 19.55 -12.28
CA GLY A 291 -4.78 20.38 -11.66
C GLY A 291 -6.20 20.08 -12.18
N GLU A 292 -6.41 18.93 -12.80
CA GLU A 292 -7.70 18.44 -13.31
C GLU A 292 -8.51 17.75 -12.19
N ARG A 293 -7.83 17.40 -11.09
CA ARG A 293 -8.39 16.75 -9.90
C ARG A 293 -7.79 17.37 -8.64
N GLU A 294 -8.61 17.56 -7.60
CA GLU A 294 -8.19 18.18 -6.33
C GLU A 294 -7.21 17.30 -5.54
N ALA A 295 -7.51 16.00 -5.40
CA ALA A 295 -6.70 15.04 -4.66
C ALA A 295 -6.85 13.62 -5.20
N ALA A 296 -5.81 12.81 -5.05
CA ALA A 296 -5.87 11.37 -5.32
C ALA A 296 -6.72 10.63 -4.28
N SER A 297 -7.21 9.43 -4.61
CA SER A 297 -8.00 8.58 -3.72
C SER A 297 -7.25 8.10 -2.48
N ALA A 298 -5.92 8.04 -2.56
CA ALA A 298 -5.03 7.65 -1.45
C ALA A 298 -3.84 8.63 -1.33
N PRO A 299 -4.02 9.84 -0.78
CA PRO A 299 -2.90 10.73 -0.50
C PRO A 299 -2.01 10.17 0.63
N TYR A 300 -0.79 10.70 0.78
CA TYR A 300 0.19 10.21 1.76
C TYR A 300 -0.34 10.19 3.21
N ALA A 301 -1.11 11.20 3.59
CA ALA A 301 -1.73 11.27 4.92
C ALA A 301 -2.66 10.07 5.20
N GLU A 302 -3.44 9.62 4.20
CA GLU A 302 -4.28 8.44 4.33
C GLU A 302 -3.45 7.15 4.36
N ALA A 303 -2.38 7.09 3.57
CA ALA A 303 -1.44 5.98 3.58
C ALA A 303 -0.75 5.81 4.94
N LEU A 304 -0.33 6.92 5.58
CA LEU A 304 0.22 6.89 6.93
C LEU A 304 -0.74 6.25 7.94
N ARG A 305 -2.05 6.57 7.86
CA ARG A 305 -3.05 5.98 8.77
C ARG A 305 -3.21 4.48 8.55
N SER A 306 -3.24 4.02 7.30
CA SER A 306 -3.30 2.59 6.98
C SER A 306 -2.01 1.88 7.39
N HIS A 307 -0.87 2.50 7.16
CA HIS A 307 0.42 1.99 7.60
C HIS A 307 0.51 1.89 9.13
N ALA A 308 0.01 2.89 9.87
CA ALA A 308 -0.03 2.85 11.33
C ALA A 308 -0.85 1.66 11.86
N VAL A 309 -1.99 1.32 11.24
CA VAL A 309 -2.76 0.13 11.62
C VAL A 309 -1.98 -1.15 11.31
N ALA A 310 -1.41 -1.27 10.11
CA ALA A 310 -0.62 -2.45 9.72
C ALA A 310 0.60 -2.65 10.63
N TRP A 311 1.32 -1.56 10.93
CA TRP A 311 2.42 -1.57 11.89
C TRP A 311 1.97 -1.97 13.30
N SER A 312 0.83 -1.44 13.77
CA SER A 312 0.26 -1.78 15.09
C SER A 312 -0.12 -3.26 15.20
N VAL A 313 -0.59 -3.87 14.12
CA VAL A 313 -0.84 -5.32 14.07
C VAL A 313 0.46 -6.09 14.20
N ALA A 314 1.52 -5.71 13.48
CA ALA A 314 2.84 -6.34 13.58
C ALA A 314 3.44 -6.16 14.99
N GLU A 315 3.32 -4.99 15.59
CA GLU A 315 3.80 -4.68 16.95
C GLU A 315 3.03 -5.46 18.02
N SER A 316 1.70 -5.58 17.87
CA SER A 316 0.87 -6.40 18.75
C SER A 316 1.25 -7.88 18.69
N ALA A 317 1.49 -8.42 17.48
CA ALA A 317 1.96 -9.79 17.31
C ALA A 317 3.33 -10.03 17.97
N ARG A 318 4.24 -9.05 17.86
CA ARG A 318 5.57 -9.09 18.46
C ARG A 318 5.56 -9.02 19.98
N THR A 319 4.70 -8.17 20.57
CA THR A 319 4.66 -7.91 22.02
C THR A 319 3.68 -8.81 22.78
N GLY A 320 2.69 -9.39 22.09
CA GLY A 320 1.58 -10.13 22.68
C GLY A 320 0.58 -9.23 23.43
N ALA A 321 0.62 -7.91 23.21
CA ALA A 321 -0.23 -6.92 23.87
C ALA A 321 -1.11 -6.16 22.88
N PRO A 322 -2.31 -5.69 23.29
CA PRO A 322 -3.11 -4.78 22.46
C PRO A 322 -2.37 -3.46 22.20
N VAL A 323 -2.60 -2.88 21.02
CA VAL A 323 -2.07 -1.56 20.64
C VAL A 323 -3.23 -0.62 20.33
N ARG A 324 -3.24 0.55 20.98
CA ARG A 324 -4.21 1.62 20.73
C ARG A 324 -3.68 2.58 19.67
N LEU A 325 -4.49 2.88 18.68
CA LEU A 325 -4.06 3.73 17.56
C LEU A 325 -3.86 5.19 17.98
N ASP A 326 -4.58 5.66 19.00
CA ASP A 326 -4.38 7.01 19.55
C ASP A 326 -2.96 7.19 20.09
N ASP A 327 -2.41 6.16 20.79
CA ASP A 327 -1.06 6.20 21.34
C ASP A 327 0.00 6.19 20.22
N VAL A 328 -0.33 5.49 19.13
CA VAL A 328 0.54 5.35 17.95
C VAL A 328 0.51 6.59 17.07
N LEU A 329 -0.62 7.27 16.90
CA LEU A 329 -0.79 8.43 16.03
C LEU A 329 -0.61 9.78 16.76
N ALA A 330 -0.44 9.77 18.09
CA ALA A 330 -0.17 10.97 18.83
C ALA A 330 1.11 11.69 18.35
N PRO A 331 1.14 13.03 18.31
CA PRO A 331 2.37 13.76 18.00
C PRO A 331 3.50 13.36 18.96
N ALA A 332 4.72 13.18 18.44
CA ALA A 332 5.88 12.90 19.27
C ALA A 332 6.08 14.09 20.26
N GLY A 333 5.82 13.87 21.55
CA GLY A 333 6.04 14.88 22.59
C GLY A 333 4.89 15.10 23.57
N VAL A 334 3.77 14.41 23.47
CA VAL A 334 2.70 14.45 24.49
C VAL A 334 2.64 13.09 25.19
N ALA A 335 3.71 12.75 25.89
CA ALA A 335 3.63 11.76 26.96
C ALA A 335 3.12 12.50 28.21
N GLY A 336 1.86 12.20 28.60
CA GLY A 336 1.26 12.70 29.82
C GLY A 336 1.87 12.05 31.06
#